data_a1938f2c399343334b771f9c590ad567
#
_entry.id   a1938f2c399343334b771f9c590ad567
#
_cell.length_a   1.000
_cell.length_b   1.000
_cell.length_c   1.000
_cell.angle_alpha   90.00
_cell.angle_beta   90.00
_cell.angle_gamma   90.00
#
_symmetry.space_group_name_H-M   'P 1'
#
loop_
_entity.id
_entity.type
_entity.pdbx_description
1 polymer ?
#
loop_
_entity_poly.entity_id
_entity_poly.type
_entity_poly.pdbx_seq_one_letter_code
_entity_poly.pdbx_strand_id
1 'polypeptide(L)'
;MDGLLAEPYTTVSMALYQHQLFTIDLNKVIAVYQNEDESAVTIRTDDQRKIEVATDSPEAATDLLNDFADQWEKAVTPLLRHGKHVFRIAAIYSVQAEGEEVYIYFRDHSVSFTLPDSQQALALLAELTRRWQVAIE
;
A
#
# COMPACT_ATOMS: atom_id res chain seq x y z
N MET A 1 -19.71 31.26 -0.50
CA MET A 1 -19.83 30.58 -0.23
C MET A 1 -19.76 29.86 -0.12
N ASP A 2 -19.68 29.83 -0.23
CA ASP A 2 -19.70 29.03 -0.08
C ASP A 2 -19.56 28.34 -0.25
N GLY A 3 -19.35 28.44 -0.56
CA GLY A 3 -19.49 27.57 -0.63
C GLY A 3 -19.00 27.17 -1.11
N LEU A 4 -18.88 27.32 -1.26
CA LEU A 4 -18.66 26.76 -1.52
C LEU A 4 -18.06 26.35 -1.80
N LEU A 5 -17.81 26.68 -1.93
CA LEU A 5 -17.51 26.10 -1.96
C LEU A 5 -17.18 25.42 -1.97
N ALA A 6 -17.03 25.36 -2.07
CA ALA A 6 -17.03 24.60 -1.84
C ALA A 6 -17.12 23.70 -1.90
N GLU A 7 -16.85 23.60 -2.01
CA GLU A 7 -17.40 22.53 -1.88
C GLU A 7 -17.19 21.26 -2.63
N PRO A 8 -17.26 20.95 -3.82
CA PRO A 8 -17.15 19.65 -4.45
C PRO A 8 -15.73 19.11 -4.49
N TYR A 9 -14.77 19.93 -4.69
CA TYR A 9 -13.36 19.50 -4.64
C TYR A 9 -12.93 19.15 -3.22
N THR A 10 -13.67 19.62 -2.26
CA THR A 10 -13.43 19.29 -0.87
C THR A 10 -13.52 17.79 -0.66
N THR A 11 -14.44 17.14 -1.37
CA THR A 11 -14.59 15.70 -1.28
C THR A 11 -13.33 14.98 -1.68
N VAL A 12 -12.65 15.46 -2.72
CA VAL A 12 -11.40 14.84 -3.16
C VAL A 12 -10.34 14.96 -2.09
N SER A 13 -10.29 16.12 -1.42
CA SER A 13 -9.28 16.34 -0.39
C SER A 13 -9.59 15.60 0.91
N MET A 14 -10.77 14.97 1.00
CA MET A 14 -11.13 14.22 2.19
C MET A 14 -10.41 12.88 2.30
N ALA A 15 -9.59 12.51 1.33
CA ALA A 15 -8.79 11.29 1.39
C ALA A 15 -7.53 11.49 2.23
N LEU A 16 -7.72 11.91 3.47
CA LEU A 16 -6.62 12.14 4.41
C LEU A 16 -6.64 11.10 5.51
N TYR A 17 -5.46 10.66 5.90
CA TYR A 17 -5.29 9.83 7.08
C TYR A 17 -4.61 10.66 8.15
N GLN A 18 -5.23 10.76 9.31
CA GLN A 18 -4.72 11.55 10.42
C GLN A 18 -4.25 10.64 11.54
N HIS A 19 -3.03 10.87 11.97
CA HIS A 19 -2.42 10.17 13.10
C HIS A 19 -1.87 11.21 14.04
N GLN A 20 -1.54 10.82 15.27
CA GLN A 20 -1.01 11.76 16.25
C GLN A 20 0.23 12.50 15.74
N LEU A 21 1.04 11.82 14.96
CA LEU A 21 2.33 12.34 14.54
C LEU A 21 2.36 12.85 13.10
N PHE A 22 1.33 12.56 12.30
CA PHE A 22 1.35 12.95 10.89
C PHE A 22 -0.06 12.94 10.30
N THR A 23 -0.19 13.65 9.20
CA THR A 23 -1.38 13.60 8.35
C THR A 23 -0.89 13.41 6.92
N ILE A 24 -1.50 12.50 6.19
CA ILE A 24 -1.06 12.19 4.84
C ILE A 24 -2.26 12.06 3.89
N ASP A 25 -2.04 12.50 2.65
CA ASP A 25 -3.02 12.36 1.59
C ASP A 25 -2.95 10.93 1.05
N LEU A 26 -4.01 10.16 1.26
CA LEU A 26 -4.05 8.76 0.85
C LEU A 26 -3.90 8.58 -0.65
N ASN A 27 -4.23 9.60 -1.44
CA ASN A 27 -4.05 9.54 -2.88
C ASN A 27 -2.58 9.54 -3.30
N LYS A 28 -1.69 9.94 -2.39
CA LYS A 28 -0.25 10.00 -2.67
C LYS A 28 0.49 8.76 -2.20
N VAL A 29 -0.17 7.86 -1.48
CA VAL A 29 0.47 6.67 -0.94
C VAL A 29 0.51 5.59 -2.00
N ILE A 30 1.65 4.91 -2.12
CA ILE A 30 1.78 3.77 -3.04
C ILE A 30 1.92 2.46 -2.32
N ALA A 31 2.49 2.46 -1.11
CA ALA A 31 2.66 1.23 -0.34
C ALA A 31 2.78 1.55 1.14
N VAL A 32 2.34 0.62 1.96
CA VAL A 32 2.54 0.68 3.41
C VAL A 32 2.87 -0.74 3.87
N TYR A 33 3.83 -0.86 4.78
CA TYR A 33 4.23 -2.18 5.25
C TYR A 33 4.82 -2.09 6.65
N GLN A 34 4.78 -3.23 7.33
CA GLN A 34 5.38 -3.36 8.66
C GLN A 34 6.85 -3.70 8.47
N ASN A 35 7.72 -3.02 9.20
CA ASN A 35 9.16 -3.18 9.05
C ASN A 35 9.63 -4.55 9.55
N GLU A 36 10.86 -4.91 9.22
CA GLU A 36 11.43 -6.20 9.61
C GLU A 36 11.44 -6.41 11.11
N ASP A 37 11.69 -5.34 11.87
CA ASP A 37 11.66 -5.44 13.33
C ASP A 37 10.23 -5.51 13.86
N GLU A 38 9.24 -5.33 12.97
CA GLU A 38 7.82 -5.49 13.22
C GLU A 38 7.21 -4.47 14.17
N SER A 39 7.99 -3.57 14.73
CA SER A 39 7.45 -2.55 15.64
C SER A 39 7.34 -1.18 14.99
N ALA A 40 7.57 -1.08 13.69
CA ALA A 40 7.43 0.16 12.94
C ALA A 40 6.69 -0.10 11.63
N VAL A 41 6.04 0.94 11.13
CA VAL A 41 5.32 0.89 9.85
C VAL A 41 5.95 1.93 8.94
N THR A 42 6.21 1.54 7.70
CA THR A 42 6.73 2.43 6.68
C THR A 42 5.67 2.73 5.65
N ILE A 43 5.48 4.01 5.35
CA ILE A 43 4.54 4.49 4.33
C ILE A 43 5.37 5.10 3.21
N ARG A 44 5.14 4.63 1.98
CA ARG A 44 5.83 5.14 0.80
C ARG A 44 4.89 5.93 -0.07
N THR A 45 5.37 7.06 -0.57
CA THR A 45 4.55 7.98 -1.35
C THR A 45 5.04 8.06 -2.79
N ASP A 46 4.21 8.61 -3.66
CA ASP A 46 4.49 8.68 -5.10
C ASP A 46 5.61 9.66 -5.45
N ASP A 47 6.01 10.52 -4.52
CA ASP A 47 7.15 11.42 -4.72
C ASP A 47 8.45 10.82 -4.16
N GLN A 48 8.43 9.50 -3.91
CA GLN A 48 9.60 8.72 -3.49
C GLN A 48 10.06 9.01 -2.06
N ARG A 49 9.16 9.54 -1.25
CA ARG A 49 9.43 9.72 0.17
C ARG A 49 9.00 8.50 0.95
N LYS A 50 9.59 8.35 2.13
CA LYS A 50 9.12 7.32 3.05
C LYS A 50 8.97 7.93 4.43
N ILE A 51 7.90 7.51 5.10
CA ILE A 51 7.59 7.94 6.46
C ILE A 51 7.63 6.69 7.33
N GLU A 52 8.48 6.71 8.36
CA GLU A 52 8.57 5.59 9.28
C GLU A 52 7.90 5.98 10.58
N VAL A 53 6.98 5.15 11.03
CA VAL A 53 6.23 5.39 12.25
C VAL A 53 6.57 4.29 13.24
N ALA A 54 7.32 4.65 14.27
CA ALA A 54 7.68 3.72 15.32
C ALA A 54 6.49 3.52 16.26
N THR A 55 6.31 2.30 16.72
CA THR A 55 5.26 1.97 17.68
C THR A 55 5.88 1.26 18.87
N ASP A 56 5.06 1.04 19.91
CA ASP A 56 5.56 0.44 21.15
C ASP A 56 5.74 -1.07 21.07
N SER A 57 5.13 -1.71 20.07
CA SER A 57 5.16 -3.18 19.99
C SER A 57 4.79 -3.62 18.59
N PRO A 58 5.10 -4.88 18.24
CA PRO A 58 4.64 -5.44 16.96
C PRO A 58 3.13 -5.42 16.81
N GLU A 59 2.40 -5.65 17.91
CA GLU A 59 0.93 -5.61 17.87
C GLU A 59 0.43 -4.22 17.53
N ALA A 60 1.04 -3.20 18.14
CA ALA A 60 0.65 -1.81 17.85
C ALA A 60 0.95 -1.46 16.39
N ALA A 61 2.06 -1.95 15.85
CA ALA A 61 2.39 -1.73 14.45
C ALA A 61 1.38 -2.41 13.53
N THR A 62 1.00 -3.64 13.85
CA THR A 62 0.00 -4.37 13.09
C THR A 62 -1.35 -3.64 13.11
N ASP A 63 -1.74 -3.13 14.28
CA ASP A 63 -2.98 -2.37 14.41
C ASP A 63 -2.94 -1.10 13.56
N LEU A 64 -1.81 -0.39 13.59
CA LEU A 64 -1.65 0.81 12.77
C LEU A 64 -1.73 0.48 11.28
N LEU A 65 -1.03 -0.58 10.87
CA LEU A 65 -1.04 -1.01 9.47
C LEU A 65 -2.47 -1.32 9.02
N ASN A 66 -3.20 -2.08 9.81
CA ASN A 66 -4.57 -2.47 9.47
C ASN A 66 -5.50 -1.28 9.44
N ASP A 67 -5.39 -0.37 10.41
CA ASP A 67 -6.22 0.83 10.43
C ASP A 67 -5.94 1.69 9.20
N PHE A 68 -4.66 1.88 8.89
CA PHE A 68 -4.27 2.64 7.71
C PHE A 68 -4.81 2.00 6.44
N ALA A 69 -4.65 0.69 6.31
CA ALA A 69 -5.10 -0.03 5.13
C ALA A 69 -6.61 0.05 4.97
N ASP A 70 -7.36 -0.07 6.07
CA ASP A 70 -8.82 0.03 6.02
C ASP A 70 -9.27 1.40 5.52
N GLN A 71 -8.63 2.47 6.02
CA GLN A 71 -8.96 3.82 5.58
C GLN A 71 -8.56 4.02 4.11
N TRP A 72 -7.42 3.50 3.74
CA TRP A 72 -6.89 3.63 2.39
C TRP A 72 -7.80 2.92 1.38
N GLU A 73 -8.29 1.73 1.72
CA GLU A 73 -9.18 0.98 0.84
C GLU A 73 -10.49 1.71 0.56
N LYS A 74 -10.94 2.50 1.52
CA LYS A 74 -12.15 3.30 1.34
C LYS A 74 -11.92 4.48 0.40
N ALA A 75 -10.71 5.00 0.38
CA ALA A 75 -10.38 6.20 -0.36
C ALA A 75 -9.83 5.92 -1.75
N VAL A 76 -9.04 4.86 -1.89
CA VAL A 76 -8.29 4.57 -3.11
C VAL A 76 -8.37 3.08 -3.38
N THR A 77 -8.74 2.70 -4.58
CA THR A 77 -8.78 1.31 -5.02
C THR A 77 -8.23 1.22 -6.43
N PRO A 78 -7.75 0.07 -6.84
CA PRO A 78 -7.62 -1.18 -6.08
C PRO A 78 -6.32 -1.26 -5.31
N LEU A 79 -6.38 -1.92 -4.16
CA LEU A 79 -5.20 -2.21 -3.35
C LEU A 79 -5.03 -3.71 -3.25
N LEU A 80 -3.81 -4.14 -2.96
CA LEU A 80 -3.52 -5.53 -2.61
C LEU A 80 -2.97 -5.59 -1.20
N ARG A 81 -3.53 -6.49 -0.39
CA ARG A 81 -3.03 -6.77 0.95
C ARG A 81 -2.46 -8.19 0.94
N HIS A 82 -1.20 -8.33 1.31
CA HIS A 82 -0.56 -9.63 1.39
C HIS A 82 0.40 -9.62 2.57
N GLY A 83 0.09 -10.43 3.59
CA GLY A 83 0.90 -10.45 4.80
C GLY A 83 0.95 -9.07 5.43
N LYS A 84 2.16 -8.56 5.60
CA LYS A 84 2.40 -7.27 6.24
C LYS A 84 2.60 -6.14 5.23
N HIS A 85 2.18 -6.35 3.99
CA HIS A 85 2.31 -5.38 2.93
C HIS A 85 0.95 -5.03 2.35
N VAL A 86 0.72 -3.74 2.11
CA VAL A 86 -0.45 -3.26 1.40
C VAL A 86 0.06 -2.26 0.37
N PHE A 87 -0.37 -2.39 -0.88
CA PHE A 87 0.11 -1.48 -1.91
C PHE A 87 -0.95 -1.23 -2.96
N ARG A 88 -0.77 -0.11 -3.65
CA ARG A 88 -1.64 0.27 -4.77
C ARG A 88 -1.23 -0.53 -5.99
N ILE A 89 -2.16 -1.30 -6.54
CA ILE A 89 -1.85 -2.16 -7.69
C ILE A 89 -1.42 -1.34 -8.89
N ALA A 90 -2.04 -0.19 -9.11
CA ALA A 90 -1.70 0.66 -10.24
C ALA A 90 -0.28 1.24 -10.16
N ALA A 91 0.34 1.21 -8.98
CA ALA A 91 1.70 1.72 -8.79
C ALA A 91 2.76 0.68 -9.12
N ILE A 92 2.39 -0.54 -9.44
CA ILE A 92 3.34 -1.60 -9.79
C ILE A 92 4.09 -1.22 -11.07
N TYR A 93 5.39 -1.44 -11.05
CA TYR A 93 6.25 -1.22 -12.21
C TYR A 93 6.49 -2.52 -12.97
N SER A 94 6.78 -3.61 -12.24
CA SER A 94 6.93 -4.93 -12.83
C SER A 94 6.73 -6.00 -11.76
N VAL A 95 6.38 -7.20 -12.23
CA VAL A 95 6.18 -8.35 -11.36
C VAL A 95 6.94 -9.52 -11.97
N GLN A 96 7.59 -10.32 -11.13
CA GLN A 96 8.41 -11.42 -11.58
C GLN A 96 8.28 -12.59 -10.61
N ALA A 97 8.16 -13.79 -11.14
CA ALA A 97 8.21 -15.00 -10.33
C ALA A 97 9.51 -15.72 -10.58
N GLU A 98 10.16 -16.17 -9.52
CA GLU A 98 11.40 -16.91 -9.61
C GLU A 98 11.39 -17.99 -8.54
N GLY A 99 11.27 -19.27 -8.97
CA GLY A 99 11.13 -20.35 -8.03
C GLY A 99 9.87 -20.18 -7.19
N GLU A 100 10.05 -20.13 -5.89
CA GLU A 100 8.96 -19.99 -4.94
C GLU A 100 8.67 -18.54 -4.58
N GLU A 101 9.37 -17.60 -5.19
CA GLU A 101 9.27 -16.21 -4.82
C GLU A 101 8.63 -15.37 -5.92
N VAL A 102 7.87 -14.37 -5.48
CA VAL A 102 7.30 -13.37 -6.37
C VAL A 102 7.86 -12.02 -5.95
N TYR A 103 8.43 -11.32 -6.92
CA TYR A 103 9.01 -10.00 -6.71
C TYR A 103 8.12 -8.97 -7.36
N ILE A 104 7.78 -7.92 -6.61
CA ILE A 104 6.97 -6.82 -7.12
C ILE A 104 7.84 -5.57 -7.02
N TYR A 105 8.07 -4.94 -8.16
CA TYR A 105 8.92 -3.76 -8.23
C TYR A 105 8.07 -2.52 -8.39
N PHE A 106 8.36 -1.54 -7.56
CA PHE A 106 7.81 -0.21 -7.66
C PHE A 106 8.93 0.71 -8.13
N ARG A 107 8.59 1.96 -8.33
CA ARG A 107 9.57 2.90 -8.87
C ARG A 107 10.80 3.05 -7.98
N ASP A 108 10.60 3.04 -6.66
CA ASP A 108 11.65 3.36 -5.69
C ASP A 108 11.95 2.23 -4.72
N HIS A 109 11.25 1.10 -4.83
CA HIS A 109 11.48 -0.02 -3.92
C HIS A 109 10.87 -1.28 -4.51
N SER A 110 11.09 -2.38 -3.81
CA SER A 110 10.51 -3.67 -4.20
C SER A 110 10.06 -4.41 -2.96
N VAL A 111 9.12 -5.32 -3.17
CA VAL A 111 8.71 -6.26 -2.12
C VAL A 111 8.76 -7.66 -2.71
N SER A 112 8.96 -8.65 -1.85
CA SER A 112 8.98 -10.03 -2.29
C SER A 112 8.13 -10.86 -1.35
N PHE A 113 7.53 -11.90 -1.91
CA PHE A 113 6.73 -12.85 -1.15
C PHE A 113 7.26 -14.25 -1.45
N THR A 114 7.43 -15.06 -0.40
CA THR A 114 7.80 -16.44 -0.56
C THR A 114 6.54 -17.29 -0.43
N LEU A 115 6.27 -18.08 -1.45
CA LEU A 115 5.09 -18.94 -1.48
C LEU A 115 5.52 -20.36 -1.10
N PRO A 116 4.56 -21.22 -0.74
CA PRO A 116 4.90 -22.61 -0.37
C PRO A 116 5.56 -23.41 -1.48
N ASP A 117 5.25 -23.09 -2.75
CA ASP A 117 5.86 -23.80 -3.88
C ASP A 117 5.83 -22.92 -5.12
N SER A 118 6.50 -23.36 -6.17
CA SER A 118 6.61 -22.59 -7.40
C SER A 118 5.28 -22.48 -8.15
N GLN A 119 4.40 -23.44 -7.99
CA GLN A 119 3.08 -23.36 -8.62
C GLN A 119 2.26 -22.22 -8.03
N GLN A 120 2.31 -22.08 -6.71
CA GLN A 120 1.60 -20.99 -6.06
C GLN A 120 2.23 -19.64 -6.40
N ALA A 121 3.54 -19.60 -6.58
CA ALA A 121 4.21 -18.38 -7.03
C ALA A 121 3.71 -17.98 -8.41
N LEU A 122 3.61 -18.93 -9.33
CA LEU A 122 3.08 -18.64 -10.67
C LEU A 122 1.62 -18.24 -10.63
N ALA A 123 0.84 -18.85 -9.74
CA ALA A 123 -0.58 -18.49 -9.59
C ALA A 123 -0.71 -17.05 -9.08
N LEU A 124 0.12 -16.66 -8.14
CA LEU A 124 0.11 -15.28 -7.63
C LEU A 124 0.52 -14.30 -8.73
N LEU A 125 1.55 -14.65 -9.50
CA LEU A 125 1.97 -13.82 -10.61
C LEU A 125 0.82 -13.60 -11.60
N ALA A 126 0.11 -14.66 -11.95
CA ALA A 126 -1.01 -14.56 -12.88
C ALA A 126 -2.12 -13.68 -12.32
N GLU A 127 -2.44 -13.84 -11.04
CA GLU A 127 -3.49 -13.05 -10.42
C GLU A 127 -3.10 -11.58 -10.35
N LEU A 128 -1.85 -11.30 -9.97
CA LEU A 128 -1.35 -9.93 -9.92
C LEU A 128 -1.37 -9.29 -11.30
N THR A 129 -0.94 -10.04 -12.32
CA THR A 129 -0.93 -9.52 -13.69
C THR A 129 -2.34 -9.16 -14.13
N ARG A 130 -3.31 -10.03 -13.85
CA ARG A 130 -4.70 -9.78 -14.21
C ARG A 130 -5.24 -8.53 -13.53
N ARG A 131 -5.01 -8.42 -12.23
CA ARG A 131 -5.50 -7.27 -11.45
C ARG A 131 -4.79 -5.98 -11.85
N TRP A 132 -3.51 -6.07 -12.14
CA TRP A 132 -2.72 -4.92 -12.59
C TRP A 132 -3.23 -4.42 -13.94
N GLN A 133 -3.49 -5.34 -14.86
CA GLN A 133 -4.00 -4.97 -16.17
C GLN A 133 -5.33 -4.22 -16.06
N VAL A 134 -6.23 -4.71 -15.21
CA VAL A 134 -7.50 -4.03 -14.97
C VAL A 134 -7.29 -2.65 -14.34
N ALA A 135 -6.35 -2.56 -13.39
CA ALA A 135 -6.12 -1.32 -12.65
C ALA A 135 -5.57 -0.19 -13.54
N ILE A 136 -4.79 -0.53 -14.57
CA ILE A 136 -4.17 0.49 -15.42
C ILE A 136 -5.00 0.78 -16.67
N GLU A 137 -6.07 0.06 -16.87
CA GLU A 137 -7.00 0.38 -17.96
C GLU A 137 -7.87 1.55 -17.57
#